data_ef5ab378ad7b74d8e7008ff822e2b3e2
#
_entry.id   ef5ab378ad7b74d8e7008ff822e2b3e2
#
_cell.length_a   1.000
_cell.length_b   1.000
_cell.length_c   1.000
_cell.angle_alpha   90.00
_cell.angle_beta   90.00
_cell.angle_gamma   90.00
#
_symmetry.space_group_name_H-M   'P 1'
#
loop_
_entity.id
_entity.type
_entity.pdbx_description
1 polymer ?
#
loop_
_entity_poly.entity_id
_entity_poly.type
_entity_poly.pdbx_seq_one_letter_code
_entity_poly.pdbx_strand_id
1 'polypeptide(L)'
;MTSFVANAQQQYLTDGTICLATNIYWEARNQSFAGQIAVGLVTLNRVVDDRFPDTICEVVYQAKTRKSWAQPWIDIPIRDRCQFSWYCDGKSDDIPPYDYEAIHNAFSVAQILLDERITVVDITKGATHYHANYVNPDWAETKEKTVEIDDLIFYKWN
;
A
#
# COMPACT_ATOMS: atom_id res chain seq x y z
N MET A 1 3.93 -9.28 37.25
CA MET A 1 4.30 -10.00 36.03
C MET A 1 3.33 -9.79 34.85
N THR A 2 2.51 -8.74 34.85
CA THR A 2 1.47 -8.51 33.81
C THR A 2 1.84 -7.42 32.79
N SER A 3 3.00 -6.77 32.92
CA SER A 3 3.37 -5.65 32.03
C SER A 3 4.11 -6.04 30.75
N PHE A 4 4.68 -7.25 30.65
CA PHE A 4 5.47 -7.67 29.48
C PHE A 4 4.62 -8.18 28.29
N VAL A 5 3.46 -8.73 28.56
CA VAL A 5 2.59 -9.29 27.51
C VAL A 5 1.82 -8.21 26.78
N ALA A 6 1.44 -7.13 27.45
CA ALA A 6 0.74 -5.99 26.84
C ALA A 6 1.65 -5.21 25.85
N ASN A 7 2.95 -5.11 26.12
CA ASN A 7 3.89 -4.42 25.23
C ASN A 7 4.19 -5.20 23.94
N ALA A 8 4.22 -6.53 23.98
CA ALA A 8 4.46 -7.35 22.79
C ALA A 8 3.29 -7.30 21.79
N GLN A 9 2.05 -7.28 22.28
CA GLN A 9 0.86 -7.18 21.43
C GLN A 9 0.65 -5.78 20.84
N GLN A 10 1.08 -4.73 21.54
CA GLN A 10 1.00 -3.34 21.06
C GLN A 10 2.09 -3.00 20.02
N GLN A 11 3.17 -3.78 19.98
CA GLN A 11 4.25 -3.62 19.00
C GLN A 11 3.88 -4.12 17.60
N TYR A 12 2.80 -4.91 17.45
CA TYR A 12 2.32 -5.42 16.17
C TYR A 12 1.39 -4.48 15.40
N LEU A 13 0.88 -3.42 16.03
CA LEU A 13 0.00 -2.43 15.42
C LEU A 13 0.68 -1.06 15.39
N THR A 14 1.79 -0.95 14.68
CA THR A 14 2.37 0.37 14.35
C THR A 14 1.49 1.05 13.29
N ASP A 15 1.51 2.38 13.25
CA ASP A 15 0.84 3.15 12.20
C ASP A 15 1.23 2.65 10.81
N GLY A 16 2.50 2.30 10.60
CA GLY A 16 3.00 1.70 9.35
C GLY A 16 2.33 0.38 9.00
N THR A 17 2.10 -0.51 9.98
CA THR A 17 1.39 -1.78 9.75
C THR A 17 -0.05 -1.54 9.34
N ILE A 18 -0.74 -0.62 10.00
CA ILE A 18 -2.13 -0.26 9.69
C ILE A 18 -2.22 0.34 8.28
N CYS A 19 -1.36 1.30 7.95
CA CYS A 19 -1.32 1.91 6.62
C CYS A 19 -1.06 0.88 5.52
N LEU A 20 -0.07 -0.01 5.73
CA LEU A 20 0.28 -1.04 4.75
C LEU A 20 -0.86 -2.04 4.55
N ALA A 21 -1.46 -2.53 5.65
CA ALA A 21 -2.59 -3.46 5.59
C ALA A 21 -3.81 -2.83 4.90
N THR A 22 -4.13 -1.59 5.21
CA THR A 22 -5.23 -0.86 4.58
C THR A 22 -4.99 -0.72 3.08
N ASN A 23 -3.78 -0.40 2.66
CA ASN A 23 -3.45 -0.30 1.24
C ASN A 23 -3.53 -1.65 0.53
N ILE A 24 -2.99 -2.72 1.12
CA ILE A 24 -3.09 -4.08 0.57
C ILE A 24 -4.55 -4.50 0.44
N TYR A 25 -5.39 -4.20 1.44
CA TYR A 25 -6.82 -4.49 1.37
C TYR A 25 -7.48 -3.82 0.17
N TRP A 26 -7.35 -2.51 0.03
CA TRP A 26 -8.02 -1.77 -1.04
C TRP A 26 -7.49 -2.11 -2.44
N GLU A 27 -6.20 -2.32 -2.57
CA GLU A 27 -5.54 -2.57 -3.86
C GLU A 27 -5.59 -4.03 -4.30
N ALA A 28 -5.60 -4.99 -3.36
CA ALA A 28 -5.29 -6.38 -3.68
C ALA A 28 -6.14 -7.43 -2.94
N ARG A 29 -7.26 -7.06 -2.28
CA ARG A 29 -8.06 -8.04 -1.52
C ARG A 29 -8.60 -9.20 -2.35
N ASN A 30 -8.75 -9.02 -3.66
CA ASN A 30 -9.20 -10.02 -4.63
C ASN A 30 -8.07 -10.76 -5.34
N GLN A 31 -6.81 -10.43 -5.03
CA GLN A 31 -5.63 -11.10 -5.57
C GLN A 31 -5.23 -12.30 -4.68
N SER A 32 -4.39 -13.18 -5.21
CA SER A 32 -3.78 -14.26 -4.43
C SER A 32 -2.89 -13.70 -3.31
N PHE A 33 -2.45 -14.57 -2.40
CA PHE A 33 -1.46 -14.19 -1.38
C PHE A 33 -0.19 -13.60 -2.00
N ALA A 34 0.29 -14.16 -3.13
CA ALA A 34 1.44 -13.62 -3.85
C ALA A 34 1.16 -12.21 -4.40
N GLY A 35 -0.02 -11.95 -4.96
CA GLY A 35 -0.43 -10.62 -5.42
C GLY A 35 -0.51 -9.61 -4.29
N GLN A 36 -1.03 -9.99 -3.12
CA GLN A 36 -1.05 -9.13 -1.93
C GLN A 36 0.36 -8.82 -1.41
N ILE A 37 1.24 -9.80 -1.36
CA ILE A 37 2.67 -9.61 -1.03
C ILE A 37 3.31 -8.64 -2.03
N ALA A 38 3.07 -8.82 -3.33
CA ALA A 38 3.64 -7.97 -4.37
C ALA A 38 3.22 -6.50 -4.24
N VAL A 39 1.94 -6.23 -3.99
CA VAL A 39 1.43 -4.87 -3.76
C VAL A 39 2.06 -4.26 -2.49
N GLY A 40 2.18 -5.03 -1.43
CA GLY A 40 2.87 -4.58 -0.21
C GLY A 40 4.34 -4.26 -0.47
N LEU A 41 5.05 -5.09 -1.23
CA LEU A 41 6.46 -4.87 -1.62
C LEU A 41 6.63 -3.59 -2.44
N VAL A 42 5.71 -3.27 -3.37
CA VAL A 42 5.76 -1.99 -4.10
C VAL A 42 5.69 -0.81 -3.14
N THR A 43 4.83 -0.85 -2.12
CA THR A 43 4.77 0.19 -1.10
C THR A 43 6.12 0.33 -0.37
N LEU A 44 6.72 -0.78 0.04
CA LEU A 44 8.02 -0.77 0.73
C LEU A 44 9.18 -0.34 -0.19
N ASN A 45 9.17 -0.73 -1.46
CA ASN A 45 10.14 -0.27 -2.45
C ASN A 45 10.07 1.26 -2.65
N ARG A 46 8.87 1.84 -2.59
CA ARG A 46 8.71 3.29 -2.65
C ARG A 46 9.30 3.97 -1.42
N VAL A 47 9.15 3.41 -0.23
CA VAL A 47 9.71 3.98 1.01
C VAL A 47 11.24 4.13 0.96
N VAL A 48 11.93 3.22 0.27
CA VAL A 48 13.40 3.26 0.15
C VAL A 48 13.90 3.96 -1.11
N ASP A 49 13.00 4.44 -1.96
CA ASP A 49 13.31 5.15 -3.21
C ASP A 49 13.16 6.66 -2.99
N ASP A 50 14.24 7.43 -3.15
CA ASP A 50 14.30 8.89 -2.89
C ASP A 50 13.28 9.73 -3.68
N ARG A 51 12.60 9.15 -4.66
CA ARG A 51 11.53 9.80 -5.44
C ARG A 51 10.17 9.80 -4.73
N PHE A 52 10.04 9.08 -3.63
CA PHE A 52 8.83 8.95 -2.84
C PHE A 52 9.05 9.38 -1.39
N PRO A 53 7.98 9.57 -0.61
CA PRO A 53 8.11 9.76 0.83
C PRO A 53 8.82 8.59 1.52
N ASP A 54 9.42 8.84 2.68
CA ASP A 54 10.26 7.90 3.40
C ASP A 54 9.54 7.11 4.51
N THR A 55 8.22 7.28 4.65
CA THR A 55 7.39 6.50 5.56
C THR A 55 6.26 5.77 4.83
N ILE A 56 5.86 4.63 5.38
CA ILE A 56 4.78 3.81 4.78
C ILE A 56 3.49 4.61 4.67
N CYS A 57 3.08 5.29 5.73
CA CYS A 57 1.83 6.04 5.73
C CYS A 57 1.87 7.21 4.73
N GLU A 58 2.97 7.92 4.62
CA GLU A 58 3.12 9.00 3.64
C GLU A 58 3.11 8.49 2.20
N VAL A 59 3.71 7.32 1.93
CA VAL A 59 3.62 6.66 0.62
C VAL A 59 2.18 6.27 0.31
N VAL A 60 1.48 5.65 1.26
CA VAL A 60 0.08 5.19 1.08
C VAL A 60 -0.86 6.36 0.83
N TYR A 61 -0.73 7.43 1.58
CA TYR A 61 -1.59 8.62 1.48
C TYR A 61 -1.02 9.74 0.60
N GLN A 62 -0.02 9.44 -0.21
CA GLN A 62 0.58 10.42 -1.12
C GLN A 62 -0.44 10.92 -2.15
N ALA A 63 -0.67 12.23 -2.19
CA ALA A 63 -1.67 12.86 -3.02
C ALA A 63 -1.27 14.29 -3.40
N LYS A 64 -1.82 14.79 -4.50
CA LYS A 64 -1.89 16.24 -4.71
C LYS A 64 -2.99 16.80 -3.81
N THR A 65 -2.69 17.90 -3.14
CA THR A 65 -3.57 18.52 -2.15
C THR A 65 -3.98 19.93 -2.54
N ARG A 66 -5.06 20.43 -1.93
CA ARG A 66 -5.48 21.82 -1.93
C ARG A 66 -5.91 22.22 -0.54
N LYS A 67 -5.96 23.52 -0.27
CA LYS A 67 -6.49 24.02 1.00
C LYS A 67 -7.99 23.74 1.11
N SER A 68 -8.43 23.35 2.30
CA SER A 68 -9.85 23.22 2.62
C SER A 68 -10.53 24.60 2.62
N TRP A 69 -11.72 24.70 2.04
CA TRP A 69 -12.51 25.93 2.08
C TRP A 69 -13.01 26.28 3.50
N ALA A 70 -13.35 25.24 4.27
CA ALA A 70 -13.86 25.43 5.62
C ALA A 70 -12.74 25.69 6.64
N GLN A 71 -11.56 25.12 6.39
CA GLN A 71 -10.40 25.17 7.29
C GLN A 71 -9.12 25.39 6.46
N PRO A 72 -8.79 26.64 6.08
CA PRO A 72 -7.68 26.92 5.14
C PRO A 72 -6.29 26.50 5.60
N TRP A 73 -6.14 26.12 6.87
CA TRP A 73 -4.90 25.55 7.44
C TRP A 73 -4.77 24.04 7.22
N ILE A 74 -5.82 23.37 6.72
CA ILE A 74 -5.81 21.93 6.45
C ILE A 74 -5.66 21.69 4.94
N ASP A 75 -4.71 20.83 4.57
CA ASP A 75 -4.59 20.30 3.22
C ASP A 75 -5.51 19.08 3.06
N ILE A 76 -6.29 19.09 1.98
CA ILE A 76 -7.16 17.96 1.62
C ILE A 76 -6.76 17.41 0.25
N PRO A 77 -6.83 16.08 0.03
CA PRO A 77 -6.49 15.50 -1.25
C PRO A 77 -7.44 15.97 -2.35
N ILE A 78 -6.88 16.19 -3.54
CA ILE A 78 -7.65 16.47 -4.74
C ILE A 78 -8.18 15.15 -5.28
N ARG A 79 -9.47 15.09 -5.59
CA ARG A 79 -10.13 13.90 -6.12
C ARG A 79 -9.39 13.35 -7.34
N ASP A 80 -9.20 12.03 -7.37
CA ASP A 80 -8.53 11.27 -8.43
C ASP A 80 -7.06 11.69 -8.68
N ARG A 81 -6.40 12.31 -7.68
CA ARG A 81 -5.00 12.76 -7.73
C ARG A 81 -4.13 12.12 -6.64
N CYS A 82 -4.52 10.93 -6.18
CA CYS A 82 -3.76 10.14 -5.21
C CYS A 82 -2.92 9.07 -5.91
N GLN A 83 -1.81 8.67 -5.28
CA GLN A 83 -0.97 7.58 -5.80
C GLN A 83 -1.71 6.25 -5.76
N PHE A 84 -2.45 6.00 -4.69
CA PHE A 84 -3.40 4.90 -4.60
C PHE A 84 -4.82 5.47 -4.72
N SER A 85 -5.53 5.04 -5.75
CA SER A 85 -6.77 5.70 -6.19
C SER A 85 -7.88 5.64 -5.14
N TRP A 86 -7.95 4.57 -4.36
CA TRP A 86 -8.98 4.35 -3.34
C TRP A 86 -9.06 5.51 -2.33
N TYR A 87 -7.91 6.12 -2.00
CA TYR A 87 -7.82 7.17 -0.97
C TYR A 87 -8.58 8.46 -1.34
N CYS A 88 -8.74 8.77 -2.63
CA CYS A 88 -9.43 10.00 -3.03
C CYS A 88 -10.35 9.84 -4.26
N ASP A 89 -10.91 8.65 -4.45
CA ASP A 89 -11.87 8.36 -5.52
C ASP A 89 -13.29 8.87 -5.21
N GLY A 90 -13.49 9.41 -4.01
CA GLY A 90 -14.76 9.97 -3.54
C GLY A 90 -15.72 8.93 -2.96
N LYS A 91 -15.28 7.69 -2.77
CA LYS A 91 -16.02 6.66 -2.05
C LYS A 91 -15.61 6.64 -0.58
N SER A 92 -16.35 5.90 0.26
CA SER A 92 -15.96 5.69 1.64
C SER A 92 -14.76 4.75 1.71
N ASP A 93 -13.77 5.12 2.54
CA ASP A 93 -12.62 4.27 2.88
C ASP A 93 -12.90 3.35 4.08
N ASP A 94 -14.14 3.36 4.60
CA ASP A 94 -14.54 2.47 5.67
C ASP A 94 -14.61 1.03 5.17
N ILE A 95 -13.89 0.13 5.86
CA ILE A 95 -13.89 -1.28 5.53
C ILE A 95 -15.20 -1.90 6.03
N PRO A 96 -16.00 -2.51 5.15
CA PRO A 96 -17.28 -3.10 5.53
C PRO A 96 -17.09 -4.24 6.53
N PRO A 97 -17.97 -4.38 7.55
CA PRO A 97 -17.88 -5.47 8.52
C PRO A 97 -17.92 -6.89 7.93
N TYR A 98 -18.55 -7.07 6.75
CA TYR A 98 -18.60 -8.36 6.06
C TYR A 98 -17.28 -8.74 5.37
N ASP A 99 -16.34 -7.80 5.22
CA ASP A 99 -15.01 -8.04 4.63
C ASP A 99 -13.93 -8.35 5.70
N TYR A 100 -14.35 -8.80 6.89
CA TYR A 100 -13.44 -9.09 8.00
C TYR A 100 -12.30 -10.04 7.61
N GLU A 101 -12.58 -11.07 6.84
CA GLU A 101 -11.57 -12.03 6.39
C GLU A 101 -10.54 -11.37 5.47
N ALA A 102 -10.97 -10.55 4.53
CA ALA A 102 -10.10 -9.87 3.59
C ALA A 102 -9.17 -8.88 4.30
N ILE A 103 -9.65 -8.09 5.25
CA ILE A 103 -8.79 -7.18 6.02
C ILE A 103 -7.86 -7.95 6.96
N HIS A 104 -8.31 -9.04 7.56
CA HIS A 104 -7.46 -9.90 8.38
C HIS A 104 -6.31 -10.49 7.57
N ASN A 105 -6.56 -10.96 6.34
CA ASN A 105 -5.53 -11.44 5.42
C ASN A 105 -4.53 -10.33 5.06
N ALA A 106 -5.01 -9.13 4.76
CA ALA A 106 -4.15 -7.97 4.47
C ALA A 106 -3.26 -7.61 5.66
N PHE A 107 -3.78 -7.65 6.89
CA PHE A 107 -2.99 -7.46 8.11
C PHE A 107 -1.93 -8.55 8.29
N SER A 108 -2.26 -9.81 8.03
CA SER A 108 -1.30 -10.92 8.10
C SER A 108 -0.17 -10.72 7.11
N VAL A 109 -0.46 -10.29 5.88
CA VAL A 109 0.55 -9.97 4.87
C VAL A 109 1.42 -8.80 5.33
N ALA A 110 0.83 -7.71 5.81
CA ALA A 110 1.58 -6.55 6.31
C ALA A 110 2.51 -6.93 7.47
N GLN A 111 2.05 -7.75 8.40
CA GLN A 111 2.87 -8.24 9.52
C GLN A 111 4.05 -9.09 9.04
N ILE A 112 3.84 -9.98 8.06
CA ILE A 112 4.92 -10.79 7.46
C ILE A 112 5.96 -9.88 6.80
N LEU A 113 5.52 -8.87 6.03
CA LEU A 113 6.42 -7.96 5.33
C LEU A 113 7.22 -7.05 6.27
N LEU A 114 6.71 -6.74 7.45
CA LEU A 114 7.34 -5.86 8.43
C LEU A 114 8.04 -6.60 9.58
N ASP A 115 7.97 -7.93 9.61
CA ASP A 115 8.66 -8.72 10.62
C ASP A 115 10.14 -8.89 10.26
N GLU A 116 11.02 -8.20 10.98
CA GLU A 116 12.47 -8.23 10.77
C GLU A 116 13.08 -9.62 10.91
N ARG A 117 12.36 -10.57 11.52
CA ARG A 117 12.80 -11.98 11.68
C ARG A 117 12.54 -12.81 10.43
N ILE A 118 11.72 -12.31 9.51
CA ILE A 118 11.33 -13.00 8.27
C ILE A 118 12.04 -12.32 7.09
N THR A 119 12.79 -13.11 6.33
CA THR A 119 13.36 -12.62 5.07
C THR A 119 12.36 -12.86 3.95
N VAL A 120 11.78 -11.78 3.42
CA VAL A 120 10.90 -11.83 2.25
C VAL A 120 11.70 -11.47 1.02
N VAL A 121 11.74 -12.37 0.04
CA VAL A 121 12.34 -12.09 -1.27
C VAL A 121 11.43 -11.14 -2.04
N ASP A 122 11.99 -10.08 -2.62
CA ASP A 122 11.22 -9.16 -3.46
C ASP A 122 10.86 -9.81 -4.80
N ILE A 123 9.68 -10.44 -4.83
CA ILE A 123 9.13 -11.09 -6.03
C ILE A 123 8.77 -10.09 -7.13
N THR A 124 8.71 -8.79 -6.82
CA THR A 124 8.45 -7.72 -7.81
C THR A 124 9.72 -7.23 -8.50
N LYS A 125 10.91 -7.67 -8.06
CA LYS A 125 12.22 -7.29 -8.61
C LYS A 125 12.47 -5.78 -8.57
N GLY A 126 12.13 -5.14 -7.46
CA GLY A 126 12.31 -3.71 -7.26
C GLY A 126 11.22 -2.82 -7.87
N ALA A 127 10.06 -3.36 -8.17
CA ALA A 127 8.98 -2.59 -8.75
C ALA A 127 8.47 -1.50 -7.80
N THR A 128 8.19 -0.34 -8.37
CA THR A 128 7.57 0.81 -7.70
C THR A 128 6.23 1.20 -8.33
N HIS A 129 5.86 0.55 -9.44
CA HIS A 129 4.62 0.80 -10.17
C HIS A 129 3.98 -0.52 -10.58
N TYR A 130 2.66 -0.52 -10.70
CA TYR A 130 1.90 -1.61 -11.30
C TYR A 130 0.58 -1.09 -11.85
N HIS A 131 -0.02 -1.86 -12.72
CA HIS A 131 -1.40 -1.67 -13.18
C HIS A 131 -2.06 -3.03 -13.44
N ALA A 132 -3.38 -3.04 -13.49
CA ALA A 132 -4.12 -4.23 -13.88
C ALA A 132 -3.89 -4.54 -15.35
N ASN A 133 -3.84 -5.83 -15.71
CA ASN A 133 -3.53 -6.29 -17.07
C ASN A 133 -4.56 -5.89 -18.13
N TYR A 134 -5.73 -5.41 -17.73
CA TYR A 134 -6.80 -4.92 -18.61
C TYR A 134 -6.79 -3.40 -18.82
N VAL A 135 -5.80 -2.68 -18.27
CA VAL A 135 -5.56 -1.26 -18.52
C VAL A 135 -4.18 -1.06 -19.13
N ASN A 136 -3.98 0.03 -19.88
CA ASN A 136 -2.71 0.37 -20.49
C ASN A 136 -2.40 1.86 -20.23
N PRO A 137 -1.82 2.20 -19.07
CA PRO A 137 -1.47 3.58 -18.75
C PRO A 137 -0.27 4.05 -19.55
N ASP A 138 -0.29 5.31 -20.01
CA ASP A 138 0.76 5.91 -20.83
C ASP A 138 2.16 5.80 -20.19
N TRP A 139 2.23 5.85 -18.86
CA TRP A 139 3.51 5.76 -18.15
C TRP A 139 4.17 4.38 -18.25
N ALA A 140 3.44 3.31 -18.57
CA ALA A 140 3.99 1.95 -18.64
C ALA A 140 5.10 1.84 -19.70
N GLU A 141 4.98 2.56 -20.83
CA GLU A 141 6.00 2.57 -21.90
C GLU A 141 7.31 3.26 -21.48
N THR A 142 7.28 4.05 -20.39
CA THR A 142 8.45 4.77 -19.87
C THR A 142 9.23 4.01 -18.82
N LYS A 143 8.82 2.78 -18.48
CA LYS A 143 9.38 1.98 -17.38
C LYS A 143 9.73 0.58 -17.82
N GLU A 144 10.62 -0.05 -17.07
CA GLU A 144 10.99 -1.45 -17.28
C GLU A 144 9.96 -2.39 -16.62
N LYS A 145 9.31 -3.24 -17.42
CA LYS A 145 8.47 -4.30 -16.90
C LYS A 145 9.32 -5.35 -16.18
N THR A 146 8.93 -5.70 -14.95
CA THR A 146 9.68 -6.67 -14.12
C THR A 146 9.04 -8.04 -14.08
N VAL A 147 7.74 -8.11 -13.78
CA VAL A 147 7.00 -9.37 -13.59
C VAL A 147 5.50 -9.16 -13.77
N GLU A 148 4.78 -10.24 -14.04
CA GLU A 148 3.33 -10.32 -13.92
C GLU A 148 2.98 -11.29 -12.80
N ILE A 149 2.08 -10.88 -11.92
CA ILE A 149 1.56 -11.70 -10.80
C ILE A 149 0.06 -11.51 -10.76
N ASP A 150 -0.71 -12.59 -10.85
CA ASP A 150 -2.17 -12.56 -10.99
C ASP A 150 -2.61 -11.64 -12.14
N ASP A 151 -3.47 -10.67 -11.85
CA ASP A 151 -3.97 -9.69 -12.82
C ASP A 151 -3.13 -8.40 -12.87
N LEU A 152 -1.96 -8.37 -12.23
CA LEU A 152 -1.12 -7.18 -12.08
C LEU A 152 0.19 -7.30 -12.87
N ILE A 153 0.56 -6.22 -13.54
CA ILE A 153 1.84 -6.07 -14.25
C ILE A 153 2.69 -5.04 -13.51
N PHE A 154 3.90 -5.43 -13.14
CA PHE A 154 4.80 -4.64 -12.30
C PHE A 154 5.93 -4.01 -13.10
N TYR A 155 6.36 -2.81 -12.68
CA TYR A 155 7.37 -2.00 -13.35
C TYR A 155 8.30 -1.31 -12.36
N LYS A 156 9.53 -1.09 -12.77
CA LYS A 156 10.50 -0.22 -12.09
C LYS A 156 10.97 0.91 -13.02
N TRP A 157 11.69 1.87 -12.45
CA TRP A 157 12.37 2.90 -13.23
C TRP A 157 13.49 2.27 -14.08
N ASN A 158 13.71 2.83 -15.27
CA ASN A 158 14.83 2.47 -16.12
C ASN A 158 16.15 2.95 -15.52
#